data_92e22233d8d8eaa2c5bc028df5736209
#
_entry.id   92e22233d8d8eaa2c5bc028df5736209
#
_cell.length_a   1.000
_cell.length_b   1.000
_cell.length_c   1.000
_cell.angle_alpha   90.00
_cell.angle_beta   90.00
_cell.angle_gamma   90.00
#
_symmetry.space_group_name_H-M   'P 1'
#
loop_
_entity.id
_entity.type
_entity.pdbx_description
1 polymer ?
#
loop_
_entity_poly.entity_id
_entity_poly.type
_entity_poly.pdbx_seq_one_letter_code
_entity_poly.pdbx_strand_id
1 'polypeptide(L)'
;MLNIKWDNGVTGYLSKSEKELCEKIDREISAINAVSKTEISVVISIEGGNQFHIKRDSGSLIGYMNAEQCWYALKGIMTSLLYMERQVD
;
A
#
# COMPACT_ATOMS: atom_id res chain seq x y z
N MET A 1 -0.46 -13.69 5.75
CA MET A 1 -1.69 -12.90 5.56
C MET A 1 -1.35 -11.59 4.87
N LEU A 2 -2.08 -11.26 3.80
CA LEU A 2 -1.80 -10.06 3.04
C LEU A 2 -2.33 -8.82 3.75
N ASN A 3 -1.56 -7.72 3.68
CA ASN A 3 -1.98 -6.42 4.20
C ASN A 3 -2.82 -5.64 3.18
N ILE A 4 -3.31 -6.33 2.17
CA ILE A 4 -4.11 -5.76 1.10
C ILE A 4 -5.52 -6.32 1.20
N LYS A 5 -6.52 -5.44 1.17
CA LYS A 5 -7.91 -5.85 1.29
C LYS A 5 -8.73 -5.30 0.12
N TRP A 6 -9.78 -6.02 -0.23
CA TRP A 6 -10.76 -5.53 -1.20
C TRP A 6 -11.77 -4.63 -0.49
N ASP A 7 -12.17 -3.57 -1.17
CA ASP A 7 -13.12 -2.62 -0.62
C ASP A 7 -14.49 -3.28 -0.43
N ASN A 8 -15.12 -2.98 0.70
CA ASN A 8 -16.48 -3.44 1.06
C ASN A 8 -16.68 -4.96 0.92
N GLY A 9 -15.62 -5.74 1.06
CA GLY A 9 -15.72 -7.19 0.97
C GLY A 9 -15.97 -7.71 -0.45
N VAL A 10 -15.98 -6.84 -1.44
CA VAL A 10 -16.15 -7.24 -2.84
C VAL A 10 -14.79 -7.66 -3.37
N THR A 11 -14.73 -8.82 -4.03
CA THR A 11 -13.49 -9.31 -4.62
C THR A 11 -13.54 -9.13 -6.13
N GLY A 12 -12.38 -8.83 -6.70
CA GLY A 12 -12.22 -8.67 -8.13
C GLY A 12 -11.16 -9.63 -8.66
N TYR A 13 -10.75 -9.37 -9.88
CA TYR A 13 -9.74 -10.17 -10.57
C TYR A 13 -8.44 -9.36 -10.68
N LEU A 14 -7.33 -9.99 -10.31
CA LEU A 14 -6.01 -9.40 -10.50
C LEU A 14 -5.32 -10.10 -11.67
N SER A 15 -4.74 -9.32 -12.58
CA SER A 15 -3.92 -9.87 -13.64
C SER A 15 -2.63 -10.46 -13.04
N LYS A 16 -1.89 -11.22 -13.84
CA LYS A 16 -0.64 -11.80 -13.38
C LYS A 16 0.34 -10.73 -12.90
N SER A 17 0.48 -9.63 -13.65
CA SER A 17 1.37 -8.53 -13.27
C SER A 17 0.87 -7.83 -12.02
N GLU A 18 -0.43 -7.65 -11.86
CA GLU A 18 -0.99 -7.08 -10.65
C GLU A 18 -0.73 -7.96 -9.44
N LYS A 19 -0.83 -9.27 -9.58
CA LYS A 19 -0.53 -10.20 -8.49
C LYS A 19 0.92 -10.10 -8.05
N GLU A 20 1.84 -10.01 -9.00
CA GLU A 20 3.26 -9.86 -8.70
C GLU A 20 3.53 -8.54 -7.96
N LEU A 21 2.89 -7.46 -8.41
CA LEU A 21 3.01 -6.17 -7.75
C LEU A 21 2.40 -6.21 -6.35
N CYS A 22 1.29 -6.91 -6.17
CA CYS A 22 0.67 -7.05 -4.85
C CYS A 22 1.60 -7.73 -3.85
N GLU A 23 2.38 -8.71 -4.28
CA GLU A 23 3.37 -9.34 -3.42
C GLU A 23 4.44 -8.34 -2.97
N LYS A 24 4.90 -7.50 -3.89
CA LYS A 24 5.87 -6.44 -3.59
C LYS A 24 5.26 -5.38 -2.67
N ILE A 25 4.02 -4.99 -2.94
CA ILE A 25 3.27 -4.03 -2.12
C ILE A 25 3.14 -4.57 -0.71
N ASP A 26 2.76 -5.83 -0.56
CA ASP A 26 2.60 -6.44 0.76
C ASP A 26 3.91 -6.40 1.56
N ARG A 27 5.03 -6.70 0.91
CA ARG A 27 6.33 -6.65 1.57
C ARG A 27 6.70 -5.23 2.00
N GLU A 28 6.41 -4.24 1.16
CA GLU A 28 6.67 -2.84 1.51
C GLU A 28 5.80 -2.38 2.68
N ILE A 29 4.52 -2.76 2.70
CA ILE A 29 3.63 -2.43 3.81
C ILE A 29 4.17 -3.02 5.10
N SER A 30 4.59 -4.28 5.08
CA SER A 30 5.14 -4.94 6.26
C SER A 30 6.39 -4.22 6.77
N ALA A 31 7.27 -3.81 5.85
CA ALA A 31 8.48 -3.08 6.21
C ALA A 31 8.15 -1.71 6.81
N ILE A 32 7.21 -0.99 6.21
CA ILE A 32 6.79 0.32 6.72
C ILE A 32 6.20 0.18 8.12
N ASN A 33 5.33 -0.80 8.32
CA ASN A 33 4.67 -1.00 9.61
C ASN A 33 5.65 -1.46 10.69
N ALA A 34 6.76 -2.07 10.30
CA ALA A 34 7.81 -2.45 11.24
C ALA A 34 8.61 -1.23 11.73
N VAL A 35 8.73 -0.20 10.90
CA VAL A 35 9.49 1.01 11.22
C VAL A 35 8.59 2.09 11.81
N SER A 36 7.38 2.22 11.29
CA SER A 36 6.44 3.27 11.68
C SER A 36 5.56 2.81 12.83
N LYS A 37 5.18 3.77 13.68
CA LYS A 37 4.20 3.52 14.76
C LYS A 37 2.78 3.51 14.24
N THR A 38 2.56 3.93 13.01
CA THR A 38 1.25 4.02 12.39
C THR A 38 1.09 2.91 11.36
N GLU A 39 0.02 2.16 11.43
CA GLU A 39 -0.23 1.09 10.48
C GLU A 39 -0.76 1.63 9.17
N ILE A 40 -0.16 1.16 8.09
CA ILE A 40 -0.59 1.47 6.73
C ILE A 40 -1.19 0.20 6.14
N SER A 41 -2.26 0.35 5.39
CA SER A 41 -2.88 -0.74 4.64
C SER A 41 -3.21 -0.28 3.22
N VAL A 42 -3.49 -1.23 2.35
CA VAL A 42 -3.89 -0.95 0.99
C VAL A 42 -5.26 -1.60 0.74
N VAL A 43 -6.14 -0.83 0.14
CA VAL A 43 -7.48 -1.30 -0.22
C VAL A 43 -7.63 -1.22 -1.72
N ILE A 44 -8.20 -2.24 -2.35
CA ILE A 44 -8.44 -2.28 -3.78
C ILE A 44 -9.93 -2.08 -4.03
N SER A 45 -10.27 -1.10 -4.87
CA SER A 45 -11.63 -0.87 -5.35
C SER A 45 -11.74 -1.36 -6.78
N ILE A 46 -12.84 -2.01 -7.12
CA ILE A 46 -13.06 -2.52 -8.47
C ILE A 46 -13.77 -1.52 -9.38
N GLU A 47 -14.20 -0.39 -8.84
CA GLU A 47 -14.91 0.63 -9.63
C GLU A 47 -13.98 1.25 -10.66
N GLY A 48 -14.35 1.17 -11.94
CA GLY A 48 -13.54 1.72 -13.02
C GLY A 48 -12.25 0.98 -13.27
N GLY A 49 -12.17 -0.31 -12.88
CA GLY A 49 -10.96 -1.11 -12.92
C GLY A 49 -10.33 -1.17 -11.53
N ASN A 50 -9.32 -1.99 -11.36
CA ASN A 50 -8.69 -2.13 -10.06
C ASN A 50 -7.93 -0.86 -9.68
N GLN A 51 -8.39 -0.21 -8.64
CA GLN A 51 -7.78 1.01 -8.12
C GLN A 51 -7.27 0.76 -6.71
N PHE A 52 -6.01 1.08 -6.48
CA PHE A 52 -5.35 0.88 -5.19
C PHE A 52 -5.41 2.17 -4.38
N HIS A 53 -5.64 2.02 -3.08
CA HIS A 53 -5.82 3.15 -2.18
C HIS A 53 -5.02 2.87 -0.92
N ILE A 54 -4.08 3.74 -0.60
CA ILE A 54 -3.26 3.61 0.62
C ILE A 54 -3.98 4.32 1.76
N LYS A 55 -4.19 3.60 2.84
CA LYS A 55 -4.85 4.11 4.04
C LYS A 55 -3.91 4.05 5.23
N ARG A 56 -4.13 4.95 6.16
CA ARG A 56 -3.41 5.00 7.42
C ARG A 56 -4.43 5.04 8.55
N ASP A 57 -4.42 4.02 9.40
CA ASP A 57 -5.39 3.87 10.50
C ASP A 57 -6.82 3.97 9.98
N SER A 58 -7.52 5.05 10.30
CA SER A 58 -8.90 5.25 9.90
C SER A 58 -9.06 6.23 8.73
N GLY A 59 -7.94 6.78 8.25
CA GLY A 59 -7.98 7.80 7.22
C GLY A 59 -7.33 7.42 5.91
N SER A 60 -7.66 8.16 4.87
CA SER A 60 -7.04 8.02 3.57
C SER A 60 -5.72 8.77 3.54
N LEU A 61 -4.66 8.12 3.07
CA LEU A 61 -3.37 8.78 2.92
C LEU A 61 -3.14 9.22 1.49
N ILE A 62 -3.28 8.28 0.54
CA ILE A 62 -3.14 8.57 -0.88
C ILE A 62 -4.28 7.87 -1.60
N GLY A 63 -4.98 8.61 -2.44
CA GLY A 63 -6.15 8.10 -3.15
C GLY A 63 -5.81 7.20 -4.34
N TYR A 64 -6.78 6.96 -5.15
CA TYR A 64 -6.81 5.92 -6.16
C TYR A 64 -5.68 5.99 -7.19
N MET A 65 -5.07 4.83 -7.44
CA MET A 65 -3.94 4.69 -8.33
C MET A 65 -3.86 3.23 -8.84
N ASN A 66 -3.04 2.97 -9.84
CA ASN A 66 -2.83 1.59 -10.27
C ASN A 66 -1.81 0.90 -9.34
N ALA A 67 -1.63 -0.41 -9.53
CA ALA A 67 -0.75 -1.21 -8.67
C ALA A 67 0.70 -0.72 -8.70
N GLU A 68 1.21 -0.37 -9.87
CA GLU A 68 2.57 0.12 -10.01
C GLU A 68 2.78 1.44 -9.28
N GLN A 69 1.85 2.37 -9.45
CA GLN A 69 1.89 3.66 -8.75
C GLN A 69 1.82 3.45 -7.23
N CYS A 70 1.01 2.51 -6.78
CA CYS A 70 0.89 2.19 -5.37
C CYS A 70 2.23 1.71 -4.80
N TRP A 71 2.91 0.81 -5.52
CA TRP A 71 4.19 0.29 -5.10
C TRP A 71 5.24 1.40 -4.99
N TYR A 72 5.32 2.27 -6.02
CA TYR A 72 6.27 3.39 -5.98
C TYR A 72 5.94 4.37 -4.85
N ALA A 73 4.67 4.63 -4.59
CA ALA A 73 4.27 5.49 -3.48
C ALA A 73 4.73 4.91 -2.15
N LEU A 74 4.57 3.60 -1.95
CA LEU A 74 5.01 2.94 -0.73
C LEU A 74 6.53 2.98 -0.58
N LYS A 75 7.27 2.80 -1.67
CA LYS A 75 8.73 2.91 -1.63
C LYS A 75 9.15 4.32 -1.24
N GLY A 76 8.45 5.34 -1.74
CA GLY A 76 8.69 6.72 -1.35
C GLY A 76 8.45 6.96 0.13
N ILE A 77 7.38 6.41 0.67
CA ILE A 77 7.07 6.50 2.10
C ILE A 77 8.18 5.85 2.91
N MET A 78 8.60 4.64 2.53
CA MET A 78 9.66 3.93 3.24
C MET A 78 10.98 4.70 3.22
N THR A 79 11.33 5.26 2.06
CA THR A 79 12.53 6.07 1.92
C THR A 79 12.48 7.30 2.83
N SER A 80 11.33 7.95 2.89
CA SER A 80 11.14 9.12 3.77
C SER A 80 11.28 8.75 5.24
N LEU A 81 10.72 7.63 5.64
CA LEU A 81 10.82 7.17 7.03
C LEU A 81 12.27 6.88 7.41
N LEU A 82 13.01 6.21 6.55
CA LEU A 82 14.43 5.92 6.81
C LEU A 82 15.25 7.20 6.88
N TYR A 83 14.96 8.15 6.01
CA TYR A 83 15.65 9.45 6.03
C TYR A 83 15.37 10.20 7.33
N MET A 84 14.11 10.26 7.76
CA MET A 84 13.73 10.94 9.00
C MET A 84 14.37 10.28 10.21
N GLU A 85 14.45 8.95 10.22
CA GLU A 85 15.09 8.22 11.31
C GLU A 85 16.57 8.60 11.45
N ARG A 86 17.27 8.78 10.33
CA ARG A 86 18.65 9.21 10.34
C ARG A 86 18.83 10.64 10.83
N GLN A 87 17.80 11.47 10.65
CA GLN A 87 17.85 12.88 11.06
C GLN A 87 17.67 13.08 12.56
N VAL A 88 17.07 12.13 13.24
CA VAL A 88 16.72 12.26 14.66
C VAL A 88 17.90 11.98 15.59
N ASP A 89 18.93 11.41 15.07
CA ASP A 89 20.11 11.08 15.91
C ASP A 89 20.95 12.34 16.25
#